data_e6daadcb21ed729db4d3fc50ff555995
#
_entry.id   e6daadcb21ed729db4d3fc50ff555995
#
_cell.length_a   1.000
_cell.length_b   1.000
_cell.length_c   1.000
_cell.angle_alpha   90.00
_cell.angle_beta   90.00
_cell.angle_gamma   90.00
#
_symmetry.space_group_name_H-M   'P 1'
#
loop_
_entity.id
_entity.type
_entity.pdbx_description
1 polymer ?
#
loop_
_entity_poly.entity_id
_entity_poly.type
_entity_poly.pdbx_seq_one_letter_code
_entity_poly.pdbx_strand_id
1 'polypeptide(L)'
;DPLRLVGSENVYKRQMYYGEIKKCDIANGPGVRVSLFVSGCTHHCKGCFNEETWSFEYGKPFTEETEEQILKLLEPSYISGLTVLGGEPMEYMNQEVLFPFLKKVKERFPEKSIWCFTGYVYEKDILHRMIPKWKYTKKMLEQIDYLVDGPFVMEKKNISLKFRGSSNQRIIDVKKTLETGEVVLWEEQ
;
A
#
# COMPACT_ATOMS: atom_id res chain seq x y z
N ASP A 1 24.12 -27.05 -7.99
CA ASP A 1 22.93 -27.87 -8.18
C ASP A 1 21.81 -27.07 -8.86
N PRO A 2 21.56 -27.32 -10.17
CA PRO A 2 20.55 -26.55 -10.92
C PRO A 2 19.14 -26.68 -10.38
N LEU A 3 18.80 -27.85 -9.86
CA LEU A 3 17.49 -28.08 -9.28
C LEU A 3 17.32 -27.30 -7.98
N ARG A 4 18.38 -27.20 -7.23
CA ARG A 4 18.39 -26.42 -6.01
C ARG A 4 18.27 -24.93 -6.30
N LEU A 5 18.90 -24.45 -7.36
CA LEU A 5 18.79 -23.06 -7.77
C LEU A 5 17.37 -22.70 -8.18
N VAL A 6 16.73 -23.54 -8.97
CA VAL A 6 15.33 -23.35 -9.37
C VAL A 6 14.41 -23.40 -8.16
N GLY A 7 14.62 -24.38 -7.28
CA GLY A 7 13.86 -24.47 -6.03
C GLY A 7 14.17 -23.34 -5.08
N SER A 8 15.41 -22.86 -5.04
CA SER A 8 15.78 -21.77 -4.16
C SER A 8 15.26 -20.42 -4.63
N GLU A 9 15.06 -20.18 -5.90
CA GLU A 9 14.37 -18.98 -6.37
C GLU A 9 12.95 -18.91 -5.81
N ASN A 10 12.24 -20.03 -5.77
CA ASN A 10 10.92 -20.11 -5.19
C ASN A 10 10.94 -20.03 -3.65
N VAL A 11 11.93 -20.65 -3.02
CA VAL A 11 12.09 -20.67 -1.56
C VAL A 11 12.54 -19.31 -1.03
N TYR A 12 13.43 -18.63 -1.76
CA TYR A 12 13.94 -17.31 -1.36
C TYR A 12 13.10 -16.15 -1.88
N LYS A 13 12.12 -16.41 -2.73
CA LYS A 13 11.12 -15.41 -3.08
C LYS A 13 10.40 -15.02 -1.81
N ARG A 14 10.54 -13.77 -1.43
CA ARG A 14 9.97 -13.28 -0.18
C ARG A 14 8.47 -13.41 -0.20
N GLN A 15 7.93 -13.92 0.91
CA GLN A 15 6.50 -13.96 1.13
C GLN A 15 6.09 -12.73 1.92
N MET A 16 5.05 -12.06 1.43
CA MET A 16 4.36 -11.04 2.19
C MET A 16 3.21 -11.70 2.94
N TYR A 17 2.95 -11.26 4.15
CA TYR A 17 1.79 -11.66 4.92
C TYR A 17 0.78 -10.52 4.98
N TYR A 18 -0.45 -10.85 5.27
CA TYR A 18 -1.50 -9.86 5.46
C TYR A 18 -2.37 -10.24 6.66
N GLY A 19 -2.88 -9.23 7.36
CA GLY A 19 -3.71 -9.44 8.55
C GLY A 19 -5.19 -9.55 8.23
N GLU A 20 -5.66 -8.75 7.26
CA GLU A 20 -7.10 -8.65 6.98
C GLU A 20 -7.35 -8.18 5.55
N ILE A 21 -8.49 -8.59 5.00
CA ILE A 21 -9.08 -8.02 3.79
C ILE A 21 -10.48 -7.57 4.16
N LYS A 22 -10.75 -6.27 4.05
CA LYS A 22 -12.10 -5.72 4.21
C LYS A 22 -12.78 -5.62 2.86
N LYS A 23 -13.93 -6.28 2.71
CA LYS A 23 -14.65 -6.37 1.44
C LYS A 23 -15.32 -5.06 1.04
N CYS A 24 -15.83 -4.31 2.00
CA CYS A 24 -16.58 -3.08 1.79
C CYS A 24 -16.15 -2.06 2.84
N ASP A 25 -15.06 -1.36 2.58
CA ASP A 25 -14.49 -0.38 3.49
C ASP A 25 -14.82 1.03 3.00
N ILE A 26 -15.34 1.87 3.89
CA ILE A 26 -15.65 3.27 3.61
C ILE A 26 -14.75 4.26 4.36
N ALA A 27 -13.84 3.74 5.19
CA ALA A 27 -13.02 4.57 6.07
C ALA A 27 -11.66 4.98 5.46
N ASN A 28 -11.17 4.21 4.50
CA ASN A 28 -9.79 4.34 4.00
C ASN A 28 -9.74 4.71 2.52
N GLY A 29 -10.39 5.79 2.17
CA GLY A 29 -10.47 6.32 0.83
C GLY A 29 -11.91 6.56 0.39
N PRO A 30 -12.12 7.27 -0.73
CA PRO A 30 -13.46 7.62 -1.17
C PRO A 30 -14.22 6.43 -1.74
N GLY A 31 -15.52 6.45 -1.56
CA GLY A 31 -16.41 5.40 -2.05
C GLY A 31 -16.36 4.14 -1.21
N VAL A 32 -16.86 3.04 -1.77
CA VAL A 32 -16.79 1.72 -1.16
C VAL A 32 -15.58 1.00 -1.75
N ARG A 33 -14.69 0.53 -0.90
CA ARG A 33 -13.40 0.00 -1.34
C ARG A 33 -13.12 -1.37 -0.75
N VAL A 34 -12.28 -2.12 -1.45
CA VAL A 34 -11.63 -3.30 -0.87
C VAL A 34 -10.35 -2.82 -0.23
N SER A 35 -10.13 -3.17 1.04
CA SER A 35 -8.92 -2.77 1.77
C SER A 35 -8.09 -3.99 2.15
N LEU A 36 -6.81 -3.96 1.77
CA LEU A 36 -5.83 -4.99 2.09
C LEU A 36 -4.89 -4.46 3.18
N PHE A 37 -4.89 -5.11 4.34
CA PHE A 37 -4.03 -4.78 5.48
C PHE A 37 -2.80 -5.69 5.44
N VAL A 38 -1.70 -5.18 4.90
CA VAL A 38 -0.44 -5.94 4.81
C VAL A 38 0.26 -5.99 6.17
N SER A 39 1.13 -6.98 6.34
CA SER A 39 1.93 -7.16 7.55
C SER A 39 3.38 -6.74 7.32
N GLY A 40 4.03 -6.29 8.40
CA GLY A 40 5.40 -5.82 8.40
C GLY A 40 5.50 -4.30 8.40
N CYS A 41 6.09 -3.76 9.44
CA CYS A 41 6.30 -2.33 9.58
C CYS A 41 7.46 -2.07 10.52
N THR A 42 8.43 -1.28 10.08
CA THR A 42 9.58 -0.89 10.91
C THR A 42 9.43 0.48 11.56
N HIS A 43 8.34 1.20 11.30
CA HIS A 43 8.12 2.54 11.85
C HIS A 43 7.85 2.54 13.35
N HIS A 44 7.03 1.59 13.82
CA HIS A 44 6.63 1.44 15.21
C HIS A 44 6.13 2.75 15.83
N CYS A 45 5.21 3.42 15.14
CA CYS A 45 4.65 4.68 15.59
C CYS A 45 3.94 4.55 16.93
N LYS A 46 4.19 5.47 17.85
CA LYS A 46 3.50 5.51 19.14
C LYS A 46 2.01 5.72 18.91
N GLY A 47 1.19 4.86 19.51
CA GLY A 47 -0.25 4.91 19.37
C GLY A 47 -0.79 4.38 18.04
N CYS A 48 0.01 3.60 17.31
CA CYS A 48 -0.41 2.97 16.07
C CYS A 48 -1.70 2.17 16.26
N PHE A 49 -2.63 2.31 15.30
CA PHE A 49 -3.91 1.59 15.33
C PHE A 49 -3.78 0.10 14.98
N ASN A 50 -2.67 -0.30 14.35
CA ASN A 50 -2.47 -1.65 13.82
C ASN A 50 -1.14 -2.26 14.31
N GLU A 51 -0.86 -2.17 15.62
CA GLU A 51 0.40 -2.68 16.20
C GLU A 51 0.67 -4.14 15.88
N GLU A 52 -0.37 -4.96 15.79
CA GLU A 52 -0.25 -6.38 15.44
C GLU A 52 0.37 -6.57 14.04
N THR A 53 0.24 -5.61 13.15
CA THR A 53 0.80 -5.67 11.79
C THR A 53 2.28 -5.28 11.73
N TRP A 54 2.93 -4.95 12.84
CA TRP A 54 4.37 -4.67 12.84
C TRP A 54 5.19 -5.92 12.50
N SER A 55 4.72 -7.10 12.91
CA SER A 55 5.38 -8.36 12.55
C SER A 55 5.17 -8.68 11.08
N PHE A 56 6.26 -8.99 10.37
CA PHE A 56 6.20 -9.36 8.95
C PHE A 56 5.52 -10.71 8.71
N GLU A 57 5.35 -11.51 9.74
CA GLU A 57 4.71 -12.82 9.66
C GLU A 57 3.31 -12.85 10.28
N TYR A 58 2.76 -11.68 10.64
CA TYR A 58 1.42 -11.60 11.20
C TYR A 58 0.36 -11.94 10.15
N GLY A 59 -0.60 -12.77 10.54
CA GLY A 59 -1.73 -13.13 9.71
C GLY A 59 -1.45 -14.31 8.79
N LYS A 60 -1.80 -14.17 7.53
CA LYS A 60 -1.73 -15.24 6.52
C LYS A 60 -0.77 -14.89 5.39
N PRO A 61 -0.14 -15.90 4.76
CA PRO A 61 0.64 -15.66 3.57
C PRO A 61 -0.22 -15.09 2.43
N PHE A 62 0.32 -14.10 1.73
CA PHE A 62 -0.30 -13.53 0.54
C PHE A 62 0.09 -14.40 -0.66
N THR A 63 -0.89 -15.13 -1.18
CA THR A 63 -0.69 -16.12 -2.25
C THR A 63 -1.43 -15.71 -3.52
N GLU A 64 -1.24 -16.47 -4.60
CA GLU A 64 -2.02 -16.27 -5.83
C GLU A 64 -3.52 -16.42 -5.59
N GLU A 65 -3.91 -17.31 -4.69
CA GLU A 65 -5.32 -17.47 -4.30
C GLU A 65 -5.84 -16.21 -3.60
N THR A 66 -5.00 -15.57 -2.78
CA THR A 66 -5.34 -14.29 -2.14
C THR A 66 -5.52 -13.20 -3.18
N GLU A 67 -4.63 -13.12 -4.17
CA GLU A 67 -4.75 -12.17 -5.29
C GLU A 67 -6.08 -12.36 -6.02
N GLU A 68 -6.43 -13.59 -6.38
CA GLU A 68 -7.68 -13.90 -7.07
C GLU A 68 -8.91 -13.54 -6.24
N GLN A 69 -8.85 -13.77 -4.94
CA GLN A 69 -9.91 -13.38 -4.01
C GLN A 69 -10.14 -11.87 -4.07
N ILE A 70 -9.08 -11.08 -4.00
CA ILE A 70 -9.18 -9.62 -4.05
C ILE A 70 -9.69 -9.15 -5.41
N LEU A 71 -9.19 -9.73 -6.50
CA LEU A 71 -9.65 -9.39 -7.85
C LEU A 71 -11.15 -9.63 -8.01
N LYS A 72 -11.68 -10.72 -7.48
CA LYS A 72 -13.13 -10.98 -7.47
C LYS A 72 -13.90 -9.94 -6.66
N LEU A 73 -13.38 -9.56 -5.48
CA LEU A 73 -14.00 -8.54 -4.64
C LEU A 73 -14.05 -7.18 -5.32
N LEU A 74 -13.14 -6.90 -6.23
CA LEU A 74 -13.08 -5.64 -6.98
C LEU A 74 -14.04 -5.60 -8.18
N GLU A 75 -14.59 -6.73 -8.61
CA GLU A 75 -15.44 -6.80 -9.81
C GLU A 75 -16.74 -5.97 -9.75
N PRO A 76 -17.48 -5.92 -8.62
CA PRO A 76 -18.73 -5.19 -8.59
C PRO A 76 -18.56 -3.71 -8.95
N SER A 77 -19.47 -3.18 -9.74
CA SER A 77 -19.39 -1.80 -10.23
C SER A 77 -19.45 -0.75 -9.13
N TYR A 78 -20.04 -1.08 -7.97
CA TYR A 78 -20.10 -0.17 -6.83
C TYR A 78 -18.78 -0.08 -6.06
N ILE A 79 -17.82 -0.94 -6.31
CA ILE A 79 -16.51 -0.88 -5.68
C ILE A 79 -15.65 0.15 -6.40
N SER A 80 -15.23 1.18 -5.69
CA SER A 80 -14.45 2.31 -6.24
C SER A 80 -12.98 1.97 -6.49
N GLY A 81 -12.45 1.00 -5.77
CA GLY A 81 -11.06 0.60 -5.95
C GLY A 81 -10.47 -0.15 -4.77
N LEU A 82 -9.15 -0.21 -4.76
CA LEU A 82 -8.36 -0.92 -3.75
C LEU A 82 -7.62 0.07 -2.88
N THR A 83 -7.60 -0.18 -1.57
CA THR A 83 -6.74 0.51 -0.63
C THR A 83 -5.76 -0.49 -0.01
N VAL A 84 -4.48 -0.14 0.00
CA VAL A 84 -3.42 -0.95 0.62
C VAL A 84 -2.87 -0.19 1.81
N LEU A 85 -2.93 -0.80 2.98
CA LEU A 85 -2.51 -0.22 4.25
C LEU A 85 -2.15 -1.34 5.23
N GLY A 86 -2.19 -1.07 6.51
CA GLY A 86 -1.97 -2.06 7.57
C GLY A 86 -0.70 -1.77 8.33
N GLY A 87 0.32 -2.60 8.14
CA GLY A 87 1.71 -2.35 8.45
C GLY A 87 2.26 -1.31 7.48
N GLU A 88 3.31 -1.64 6.75
CA GLU A 88 3.91 -0.69 5.81
C GLU A 88 3.99 -1.28 4.41
N PRO A 89 3.09 -0.89 3.48
CA PRO A 89 3.14 -1.39 2.10
C PRO A 89 4.45 -1.07 1.36
N MET A 90 5.12 0.02 1.73
CA MET A 90 6.35 0.45 1.08
C MET A 90 7.62 -0.16 1.69
N GLU A 91 7.50 -1.09 2.63
CA GLU A 91 8.66 -1.88 3.07
C GLU A 91 9.25 -2.63 1.87
N TYR A 92 10.57 -2.68 1.79
CA TYR A 92 11.27 -3.32 0.68
C TYR A 92 10.72 -4.72 0.38
N MET A 93 10.53 -5.52 1.42
CA MET A 93 10.03 -6.89 1.30
C MET A 93 8.61 -6.95 0.74
N ASN A 94 7.78 -5.98 1.11
CA ASN A 94 6.39 -5.95 0.66
C ASN A 94 6.28 -5.46 -0.79
N GLN A 95 7.16 -4.58 -1.22
CA GLN A 95 7.16 -4.05 -2.58
C GLN A 95 7.30 -5.14 -3.65
N GLU A 96 8.16 -6.13 -3.41
CA GLU A 96 8.36 -7.23 -4.35
C GLU A 96 7.09 -7.99 -4.68
N VAL A 97 6.22 -8.16 -3.68
CA VAL A 97 4.95 -8.87 -3.82
C VAL A 97 3.85 -7.95 -4.30
N LEU A 98 3.80 -6.73 -3.75
CA LEU A 98 2.73 -5.78 -4.06
C LEU A 98 2.80 -5.21 -5.47
N PHE A 99 3.99 -4.90 -5.99
CA PHE A 99 4.08 -4.30 -7.32
C PHE A 99 3.43 -5.15 -8.40
N PRO A 100 3.76 -6.46 -8.56
CA PRO A 100 3.11 -7.29 -9.57
C PRO A 100 1.60 -7.38 -9.39
N PHE A 101 1.15 -7.43 -8.15
CA PHE A 101 -0.28 -7.49 -7.84
C PHE A 101 -1.00 -6.19 -8.20
N LEU A 102 -0.47 -5.05 -7.81
CA LEU A 102 -1.06 -3.75 -8.13
C LEU A 102 -1.11 -3.53 -9.65
N LYS A 103 -0.09 -3.99 -10.37
CA LYS A 103 -0.09 -3.95 -11.82
C LYS A 103 -1.23 -4.76 -12.41
N LYS A 104 -1.48 -5.97 -11.91
CA LYS A 104 -2.63 -6.80 -12.32
C LYS A 104 -3.95 -6.09 -12.07
N VAL A 105 -4.09 -5.44 -10.90
CA VAL A 105 -5.29 -4.69 -10.55
C VAL A 105 -5.55 -3.57 -11.56
N LYS A 106 -4.52 -2.78 -11.89
CA LYS A 106 -4.66 -1.66 -12.83
C LYS A 106 -4.94 -2.14 -14.27
N GLU A 107 -4.36 -3.24 -14.67
CA GLU A 107 -4.62 -3.83 -16.00
C GLU A 107 -6.05 -4.33 -16.11
N ARG A 108 -6.55 -4.98 -15.06
CA ARG A 108 -7.90 -5.55 -15.05
C ARG A 108 -8.99 -4.51 -14.79
N PHE A 109 -8.71 -3.51 -13.97
CA PHE A 109 -9.65 -2.46 -13.56
C PHE A 109 -9.04 -1.07 -13.72
N PRO A 110 -8.77 -0.62 -14.96
CA PRO A 110 -8.09 0.66 -15.17
C PRO A 110 -8.87 1.87 -14.65
N GLU A 111 -10.19 1.76 -14.49
CA GLU A 111 -11.07 2.81 -13.98
C GLU A 111 -11.15 2.87 -12.45
N LYS A 112 -10.64 1.84 -11.77
CA LYS A 112 -10.68 1.80 -10.30
C LYS A 112 -9.38 2.36 -9.72
N SER A 113 -9.50 3.21 -8.70
CA SER A 113 -8.34 3.85 -8.09
C SER A 113 -7.64 2.94 -7.08
N ILE A 114 -6.33 3.11 -6.96
CA ILE A 114 -5.52 2.48 -5.92
C ILE A 114 -5.05 3.54 -4.95
N TRP A 115 -5.40 3.39 -3.68
CA TRP A 115 -4.92 4.18 -2.56
C TRP A 115 -3.90 3.36 -1.77
N CYS A 116 -2.83 4.00 -1.35
CA CYS A 116 -1.80 3.37 -0.54
C CYS A 116 -1.43 4.26 0.63
N PHE A 117 -1.38 3.69 1.83
CA PHE A 117 -0.94 4.39 3.02
C PHE A 117 0.49 4.02 3.32
N THR A 118 1.32 5.00 3.63
CA THR A 118 2.71 4.78 4.03
C THR A 118 3.08 5.70 5.19
N GLY A 119 3.92 5.19 6.08
CA GLY A 119 4.52 6.00 7.13
C GLY A 119 5.74 6.79 6.66
N TYR A 120 6.25 6.49 5.46
CA TYR A 120 7.36 7.25 4.87
C TYR A 120 6.88 8.61 4.36
N VAL A 121 7.77 9.59 4.37
CA VAL A 121 7.53 10.91 3.78
C VAL A 121 7.99 10.88 2.33
N TYR A 122 7.14 11.32 1.41
CA TYR A 122 7.40 11.19 -0.02
C TYR A 122 8.75 11.76 -0.45
N GLU A 123 9.02 13.04 -0.15
CA GLU A 123 10.25 13.68 -0.59
C GLU A 123 11.49 13.13 0.09
N LYS A 124 11.44 13.08 1.42
CA LYS A 124 12.58 12.71 2.26
C LYS A 124 12.95 11.24 2.12
N ASP A 125 11.95 10.36 2.14
CA ASP A 125 12.19 8.92 2.20
C ASP A 125 12.06 8.27 0.82
N ILE A 126 10.90 8.44 0.17
CA ILE A 126 10.58 7.72 -1.06
C ILE A 126 11.40 8.25 -2.23
N LEU A 127 11.35 9.55 -2.46
CA LEU A 127 12.02 10.18 -3.60
C LEU A 127 13.54 10.15 -3.47
N HIS A 128 14.07 10.55 -2.31
CA HIS A 128 15.51 10.74 -2.15
C HIS A 128 16.27 9.47 -1.76
N ARG A 129 15.65 8.54 -1.03
CA ARG A 129 16.34 7.35 -0.55
C ARG A 129 15.89 6.05 -1.20
N MET A 130 14.58 5.86 -1.36
CA MET A 130 14.04 4.57 -1.78
C MET A 130 14.09 4.38 -3.30
N ILE A 131 13.66 5.35 -4.06
CA ILE A 131 13.69 5.26 -5.53
C ILE A 131 15.10 4.98 -6.07
N PRO A 132 16.15 5.68 -5.61
CA PRO A 132 17.50 5.40 -6.12
C PRO A 132 18.05 4.03 -5.74
N LYS A 133 17.59 3.46 -4.64
CA LYS A 133 18.13 2.20 -4.09
C LYS A 133 17.31 0.96 -4.44
N TRP A 134 15.99 1.09 -4.45
CA TRP A 134 15.09 -0.07 -4.49
C TRP A 134 14.43 -0.22 -5.85
N LYS A 135 14.52 -1.42 -6.37
CA LYS A 135 14.08 -1.77 -7.72
C LYS A 135 12.59 -1.48 -7.99
N TYR A 136 11.73 -1.68 -6.99
CA TYR A 136 10.28 -1.65 -7.20
C TYR A 136 9.60 -0.36 -6.74
N THR A 137 10.29 0.54 -6.05
CA THR A 137 9.64 1.72 -5.46
C THR A 137 8.95 2.60 -6.49
N LYS A 138 9.67 3.01 -7.53
CA LYS A 138 9.08 3.85 -8.59
C LYS A 138 8.00 3.10 -9.36
N LYS A 139 8.21 1.83 -9.62
CA LYS A 139 7.24 0.97 -10.31
C LYS A 139 5.94 0.86 -9.54
N MET A 140 6.01 0.75 -8.21
CA MET A 140 4.83 0.78 -7.35
C MET A 140 4.10 2.12 -7.43
N LEU A 141 4.83 3.22 -7.32
CA LEU A 141 4.24 4.56 -7.41
C LEU A 141 3.46 4.74 -8.71
N GLU A 142 3.97 4.22 -9.80
CA GLU A 142 3.30 4.30 -11.11
C GLU A 142 1.95 3.58 -11.14
N GLN A 143 1.72 2.63 -10.23
CA GLN A 143 0.45 1.92 -10.09
C GLN A 143 -0.50 2.56 -9.08
N ILE A 144 0.01 3.41 -8.20
CA ILE A 144 -0.77 4.04 -7.14
C ILE A 144 -1.33 5.37 -7.62
N ASP A 145 -2.62 5.57 -7.42
CA ASP A 145 -3.29 6.84 -7.78
C ASP A 145 -3.15 7.88 -6.67
N TYR A 146 -3.32 7.47 -5.42
CA TYR A 146 -3.25 8.37 -4.26
C TYR A 146 -2.45 7.74 -3.14
N LEU A 147 -1.51 8.50 -2.60
CA LEU A 147 -0.61 8.07 -1.53
C LEU A 147 -0.87 8.92 -0.29
N VAL A 148 -1.27 8.28 0.79
CA VAL A 148 -1.35 8.95 2.09
C VAL A 148 0.00 8.76 2.76
N ASP A 149 0.79 9.83 2.88
CA ASP A 149 2.17 9.77 3.34
C ASP A 149 2.38 10.33 4.74
N GLY A 150 3.47 9.92 5.35
CA GLY A 150 3.93 10.42 6.63
C GLY A 150 3.57 9.51 7.80
N PRO A 151 4.38 9.53 8.86
CA PRO A 151 4.15 8.69 10.03
C PRO A 151 2.92 9.17 10.80
N PHE A 152 2.27 8.23 11.51
CA PHE A 152 1.25 8.60 12.48
C PHE A 152 1.92 9.30 13.67
N VAL A 153 1.49 10.52 13.97
CA VAL A 153 1.99 11.32 15.09
C VAL A 153 0.86 11.50 16.10
N MET A 154 1.01 10.88 17.28
CA MET A 154 -0.02 10.84 18.30
C MET A 154 -0.48 12.26 18.72
N GLU A 155 0.45 13.20 18.87
CA GLU A 155 0.17 14.58 19.25
C GLU A 155 -0.64 15.35 18.20
N LYS A 156 -0.69 14.84 16.97
CA LYS A 156 -1.42 15.42 15.85
C LYS A 156 -2.62 14.60 15.44
N LYS A 157 -3.00 13.60 16.26
CA LYS A 157 -4.17 12.77 16.04
C LYS A 157 -5.42 13.64 15.99
N ASN A 158 -6.25 13.41 14.94
CA ASN A 158 -7.50 14.10 14.78
C ASN A 158 -8.51 13.19 14.08
N ILE A 159 -9.52 12.75 14.80
CA ILE A 159 -10.52 11.81 14.30
C ILE A 159 -11.46 12.42 13.25
N SER A 160 -11.48 13.75 13.12
CA SER A 160 -12.29 14.43 12.12
C SER A 160 -11.63 14.52 10.75
N LEU A 161 -10.37 14.14 10.64
CA LEU A 161 -9.66 14.11 9.36
C LEU A 161 -10.20 12.99 8.47
N LYS A 162 -10.42 13.29 7.19
CA LYS A 162 -10.80 12.25 6.22
C LYS A 162 -9.57 11.49 5.76
N PHE A 163 -9.64 10.17 5.87
CA PHE A 163 -8.65 9.22 5.34
C PHE A 163 -7.23 9.41 5.86
N ARG A 164 -7.05 10.05 7.02
CA ARG A 164 -5.77 10.26 7.69
C ARG A 164 -5.94 10.12 9.19
N GLY A 165 -4.89 9.67 9.87
CA GLY A 165 -4.91 9.52 11.33
C GLY A 165 -4.41 10.75 12.07
N SER A 166 -3.50 11.51 11.49
CA SER A 166 -2.89 12.70 12.10
C SER A 166 -2.69 13.81 11.07
N SER A 167 -2.67 15.06 11.55
CA SER A 167 -2.70 16.25 10.68
C SER A 167 -1.44 16.45 9.83
N ASN A 168 -0.33 15.82 10.20
CA ASN A 168 0.92 15.87 9.42
C ASN A 168 0.87 15.02 8.16
N GLN A 169 -0.05 14.06 8.07
CA GLN A 169 -0.18 13.19 6.90
C GLN A 169 -0.86 13.93 5.75
N ARG A 170 -0.45 13.60 4.53
CA ARG A 170 -0.96 14.25 3.32
C ARG A 170 -1.57 13.20 2.41
N ILE A 171 -2.53 13.61 1.59
CA ILE A 171 -3.06 12.77 0.50
C ILE A 171 -2.49 13.32 -0.79
N ILE A 172 -1.60 12.57 -1.40
CA ILE A 172 -0.83 12.98 -2.60
C ILE A 172 -1.48 12.38 -3.84
N ASP A 173 -1.75 13.21 -4.84
CA ASP A 173 -2.09 12.77 -6.18
C ASP A 173 -0.80 12.31 -6.88
N VAL A 174 -0.59 11.01 -6.94
CA VAL A 174 0.69 10.45 -7.40
C VAL A 174 0.92 10.72 -8.88
N LYS A 175 -0.10 10.58 -9.72
CA LYS A 175 0.05 10.80 -11.17
C LYS A 175 0.48 12.24 -11.45
N LYS A 176 -0.22 13.21 -10.89
CA LYS A 176 0.12 14.62 -11.06
C LYS A 176 1.49 14.95 -10.48
N THR A 177 1.82 14.37 -9.34
CA THR A 177 3.13 14.54 -8.71
C THR A 177 4.26 14.03 -9.59
N LEU A 178 4.11 12.84 -10.17
CA LEU A 178 5.13 12.28 -11.07
C LEU A 178 5.23 13.08 -12.38
N GLU A 179 4.13 13.59 -12.90
CA GLU A 179 4.11 14.40 -14.13
C GLU A 179 4.79 15.76 -13.96
N THR A 180 4.53 16.42 -12.83
CA THR A 180 5.01 17.79 -12.58
C THR A 180 6.37 17.84 -11.89
N GLY A 181 6.78 16.76 -11.23
CA GLY A 181 7.99 16.74 -10.40
C GLY A 181 7.83 17.40 -9.03
N GLU A 182 6.65 17.90 -8.70
CA GLU A 182 6.33 18.51 -7.42
C GLU A 182 5.12 17.84 -6.79
N VAL A 183 5.05 17.80 -5.44
CA VAL A 183 3.92 17.20 -4.75
C VAL A 183 2.63 17.95 -5.05
N VAL A 184 1.66 17.24 -5.59
CA VAL A 184 0.29 17.74 -5.83
C VAL A 184 -0.64 17.00 -4.89
N LEU A 185 -1.40 17.75 -4.10
CA LEU A 185 -2.33 17.17 -3.14
C LEU A 185 -3.66 16.81 -3.81
N TRP A 186 -4.27 15.74 -3.31
CA TRP A 186 -5.61 15.33 -3.72
C TRP A 186 -6.63 16.37 -3.26
N GLU A 187 -7.52 16.73 -4.16
CA GLU A 187 -8.64 17.62 -3.87
C GLU A 187 -9.94 16.82 -3.92
N GLU A 188 -10.73 16.92 -2.87
CA GLU A 188 -12.05 16.30 -2.82
C GLU A 188 -12.99 17.01 -3.80
N GLN A 189 -13.63 16.23 -4.68
CA GLN A 189 -14.62 16.75 -5.64
C GLN A 189 -16.02 16.68 -5.07
#